data_840d43d4f22c07130a00e3f5f82be3de
#
_entry.id   840d43d4f22c07130a00e3f5f82be3de
#
_cell.length_a   1.000
_cell.length_b   1.000
_cell.length_c   1.000
_cell.angle_alpha   90.00
_cell.angle_beta   90.00
_cell.angle_gamma   90.00
#
_symmetry.space_group_name_H-M   'P 1'
#
loop_
_entity.id
_entity.type
_entity.pdbx_description
1 polymer ?
#
loop_
_entity_poly.entity_id
_entity_poly.type
_entity_poly.pdbx_seq_one_letter_code
_entity_poly.pdbx_strand_id
1 'polypeptide(L)'
;ILIGTSCAIRGFTSAIELLNLKRENYLMIGLFCDRVFNYNVADYYQQSVFCHNKKLEKLHFKNKESGGWPGNMKFIFTDGTVAYQDKAERVKIKDYFMPERCLYCIDKLNVYADISVGDNYTQQDSSLLGSNSVIIRTDVGMAVWNRMKTLLEYKMVSVEKIMKAQYIDGRLNNFYYGKLKEKVISKKTGEQIVLNEGIIVTQDPQIYRKVWKNNLNMLKAGETYRENPKELQKQMKAAKKKRKSGVGRRILKRGYRCIKYWITKGE
;
A
#
# COMPACT_ATOMS: atom_id res chain seq x y z
N ILE A 1 -17.44 -6.74 14.66
CA ILE A 1 -16.68 -5.71 13.92
C ILE A 1 -15.38 -6.32 13.43
N LEU A 2 -15.06 -6.13 12.14
CA LEU A 2 -13.76 -6.50 11.57
C LEU A 2 -13.03 -5.25 11.13
N ILE A 3 -11.78 -5.07 11.56
CA ILE A 3 -10.90 -3.98 11.13
C ILE A 3 -9.72 -4.58 10.38
N GLY A 4 -9.45 -4.12 9.15
CA GLY A 4 -8.38 -4.72 8.38
C GLY A 4 -7.95 -3.96 7.13
N THR A 5 -6.86 -4.44 6.53
CA THR A 5 -6.40 -4.00 5.20
C THR A 5 -7.32 -4.54 4.11
N SER A 6 -7.27 -3.99 2.90
CA SER A 6 -8.13 -4.38 1.77
C SER A 6 -8.11 -5.89 1.48
N CYS A 7 -6.93 -6.53 1.52
CA CYS A 7 -6.85 -7.98 1.30
C CYS A 7 -7.46 -8.81 2.44
N ALA A 8 -7.43 -8.32 3.69
CA ALA A 8 -8.07 -8.99 4.82
C ALA A 8 -9.61 -8.85 4.75
N ILE A 9 -10.10 -7.63 4.47
CA ILE A 9 -11.55 -7.38 4.31
C ILE A 9 -12.11 -8.19 3.14
N ARG A 10 -11.46 -8.17 1.97
CA ARG A 10 -11.88 -8.96 0.81
C ARG A 10 -11.90 -10.47 1.09
N GLY A 11 -10.84 -10.98 1.74
CA GLY A 11 -10.79 -12.40 2.11
C GLY A 11 -11.90 -12.79 3.09
N PHE A 12 -12.23 -11.91 4.04
CA PHE A 12 -13.34 -12.13 4.95
C PHE A 12 -14.70 -12.06 4.24
N THR A 13 -14.88 -11.14 3.29
CA THR A 13 -16.09 -11.09 2.45
C THR A 13 -16.29 -12.41 1.70
N SER A 14 -15.25 -12.92 1.06
CA SER A 14 -15.32 -14.23 0.39
C SER A 14 -15.59 -15.38 1.37
N ALA A 15 -15.10 -15.34 2.59
CA ALA A 15 -15.39 -16.34 3.60
C ALA A 15 -16.87 -16.28 4.05
N ILE A 16 -17.44 -15.10 4.21
CA ILE A 16 -18.87 -14.90 4.50
C ILE A 16 -19.73 -15.55 3.42
N GLU A 17 -19.41 -15.29 2.15
CA GLU A 17 -20.12 -15.85 0.99
C GLU A 17 -20.00 -17.38 0.95
N LEU A 18 -18.80 -17.91 1.10
CA LEU A 18 -18.53 -19.36 1.09
C LEU A 18 -19.22 -20.11 2.22
N LEU A 19 -19.34 -19.49 3.40
CA LEU A 19 -19.95 -20.08 4.58
C LEU A 19 -21.45 -19.75 4.71
N ASN A 20 -22.05 -19.10 3.70
CA ASN A 20 -23.45 -18.65 3.70
C ASN A 20 -23.84 -17.85 4.95
N LEU A 21 -22.90 -17.01 5.45
CA LEU A 21 -23.16 -16.14 6.61
C LEU A 21 -23.85 -14.85 6.16
N LYS A 22 -24.67 -14.28 7.02
CA LYS A 22 -25.36 -13.03 6.73
C LYS A 22 -24.39 -11.84 6.82
N ARG A 23 -24.17 -11.16 5.70
CA ARG A 23 -23.23 -10.02 5.58
C ARG A 23 -23.59 -8.87 6.53
N GLU A 24 -24.86 -8.63 6.76
CA GLU A 24 -25.39 -7.57 7.63
C GLU A 24 -25.03 -7.75 9.13
N ASN A 25 -24.62 -8.94 9.55
CA ASN A 25 -24.16 -9.17 10.92
C ASN A 25 -22.75 -8.62 11.19
N TYR A 26 -22.06 -8.12 10.16
CA TYR A 26 -20.66 -7.70 10.25
C TYR A 26 -20.50 -6.23 9.87
N LEU A 27 -19.93 -5.43 10.76
CA LEU A 27 -19.40 -4.11 10.44
C LEU A 27 -17.93 -4.26 10.04
N MET A 28 -17.60 -3.83 8.83
CA MET A 28 -16.24 -3.88 8.28
C MET A 28 -15.63 -2.47 8.21
N ILE A 29 -14.55 -2.26 8.95
CA ILE A 29 -13.78 -1.01 8.93
C ILE A 29 -12.47 -1.25 8.19
N GLY A 30 -12.33 -0.67 7.02
CA GLY A 30 -11.19 -0.82 6.15
C GLY A 30 -10.12 0.24 6.40
N LEU A 31 -8.86 -0.17 6.40
CA LEU A 31 -7.74 0.77 6.44
C LEU A 31 -7.27 1.06 5.01
N PHE A 32 -7.02 2.34 4.67
CA PHE A 32 -6.32 2.68 3.43
C PHE A 32 -4.94 2.03 3.45
N CYS A 33 -4.66 1.19 2.47
CA CYS A 33 -3.46 0.36 2.48
C CYS A 33 -2.61 0.56 1.24
N ASP A 34 -1.44 1.18 1.39
CA ASP A 34 -0.46 1.23 0.30
C ASP A 34 0.22 -0.14 0.12
N ARG A 35 0.71 -0.70 1.21
CA ARG A 35 1.38 -2.02 1.30
C ARG A 35 1.62 -2.42 2.75
N VAL A 36 2.00 -3.67 2.96
CA VAL A 36 2.60 -4.14 4.22
C VAL A 36 4.08 -4.42 4.02
N PHE A 37 4.85 -4.51 5.09
CA PHE A 37 6.25 -4.93 5.04
C PHE A 37 6.39 -6.40 5.45
N ASN A 38 7.40 -7.08 4.88
CA ASN A 38 7.85 -8.35 5.40
C ASN A 38 8.83 -8.14 6.57
N TYR A 39 9.10 -9.20 7.33
CA TYR A 39 9.93 -9.09 8.54
C TYR A 39 11.40 -8.75 8.27
N ASN A 40 11.92 -9.02 7.07
CA ASN A 40 13.30 -8.72 6.71
C ASN A 40 13.62 -7.21 6.77
N VAL A 41 12.61 -6.35 6.77
CA VAL A 41 12.81 -4.91 6.98
C VAL A 41 13.37 -4.60 8.36
N ALA A 42 12.99 -5.36 9.40
CA ALA A 42 13.54 -5.19 10.74
C ALA A 42 15.04 -5.57 10.77
N ASP A 43 15.39 -6.70 10.15
CA ASP A 43 16.79 -7.14 10.03
C ASP A 43 17.63 -6.14 9.23
N TYR A 44 17.07 -5.58 8.16
CA TYR A 44 17.74 -4.53 7.38
C TYR A 44 18.09 -3.33 8.24
N TYR A 45 17.14 -2.82 9.04
CA TYR A 45 17.42 -1.68 9.92
C TYR A 45 18.42 -2.04 10.99
N GLN A 46 18.28 -3.18 11.64
CA GLN A 46 19.19 -3.62 12.69
C GLN A 46 20.62 -3.77 12.16
N GLN A 47 20.81 -4.42 11.00
CA GLN A 47 22.15 -4.78 10.50
C GLN A 47 22.79 -3.67 9.67
N SER A 48 22.01 -2.96 8.83
CA SER A 48 22.57 -2.02 7.85
C SER A 48 22.52 -0.57 8.25
N VAL A 49 21.67 -0.19 9.20
CA VAL A 49 21.46 1.21 9.57
C VAL A 49 22.03 1.53 10.95
N PHE A 50 21.85 0.65 11.93
CA PHE A 50 22.19 0.93 13.32
C PHE A 50 23.43 0.18 13.84
N CYS A 51 24.17 -0.51 12.98
CA CYS A 51 25.43 -1.17 13.32
C CYS A 51 25.38 -2.08 14.58
N HIS A 52 24.49 -3.14 14.57
CA HIS A 52 25.08 -4.45 14.70
C HIS A 52 25.00 -5.20 16.01
N ASN A 53 25.26 -4.63 17.16
CA ASN A 53 25.34 -5.38 18.42
C ASN A 53 24.08 -5.26 19.28
N LYS A 54 23.11 -4.43 18.86
CA LYS A 54 21.88 -4.18 19.60
C LYS A 54 20.69 -4.87 18.92
N LYS A 55 20.00 -5.71 19.67
CA LYS A 55 18.80 -6.37 19.17
C LYS A 55 17.64 -5.37 19.15
N LEU A 56 16.94 -5.29 18.00
CA LEU A 56 15.75 -4.48 17.88
C LEU A 56 14.57 -5.14 18.64
N GLU A 57 13.95 -4.40 19.54
CA GLU A 57 12.77 -4.82 20.31
C GLU A 57 11.47 -4.33 19.66
N LYS A 58 11.40 -3.01 19.36
CA LYS A 58 10.19 -2.41 18.77
C LYS A 58 10.54 -1.46 17.62
N LEU A 59 9.70 -1.48 16.59
CA LEU A 59 9.79 -0.60 15.44
C LEU A 59 8.46 0.11 15.21
N HIS A 60 8.45 1.43 15.34
CA HIS A 60 7.32 2.29 15.00
C HIS A 60 7.57 2.99 13.67
N PHE A 61 6.82 2.62 12.64
CA PHE A 61 6.99 3.18 11.30
C PHE A 61 6.48 4.61 11.14
N LYS A 62 5.58 5.06 12.00
CA LYS A 62 4.93 6.37 11.93
C LYS A 62 4.86 7.00 13.33
N ASN A 63 6.02 7.16 13.95
CA ASN A 63 6.10 7.83 15.24
C ASN A 63 6.03 9.35 15.05
N LYS A 64 5.16 10.01 15.77
CA LYS A 64 4.88 11.46 15.66
C LYS A 64 5.59 12.31 16.73
N GLU A 65 6.28 11.70 17.68
CA GLU A 65 6.96 12.39 18.77
C GLU A 65 8.01 13.39 18.26
N SER A 66 8.72 13.02 17.18
CA SER A 66 9.71 13.89 16.55
C SER A 66 9.21 14.42 15.20
N GLY A 67 8.55 15.58 15.19
CA GLY A 67 8.17 16.27 13.96
C GLY A 67 6.73 16.06 13.48
N GLY A 68 5.85 15.46 14.27
CA GLY A 68 4.44 15.31 13.96
C GLY A 68 4.13 14.40 12.76
N TRP A 69 2.93 14.58 12.18
CA TRP A 69 2.47 13.85 11.00
C TRP A 69 3.32 14.19 9.74
N PRO A 70 3.63 13.25 8.86
CA PRO A 70 3.23 11.84 8.80
C PRO A 70 4.09 10.88 9.63
N GLY A 71 4.97 11.37 10.47
CA GLY A 71 5.76 10.61 11.41
C GLY A 71 7.07 10.02 10.83
N ASN A 72 8.12 10.09 11.67
CA ASN A 72 9.38 9.43 11.44
C ASN A 72 9.34 7.96 11.90
N MET A 73 10.41 7.21 11.70
CA MET A 73 10.56 5.89 12.30
C MET A 73 11.25 6.00 13.65
N LYS A 74 10.74 5.26 14.65
CA LYS A 74 11.38 5.12 15.98
C LYS A 74 11.74 3.66 16.21
N PHE A 75 12.95 3.44 16.66
CA PHE A 75 13.52 2.12 16.96
C PHE A 75 13.84 2.07 18.44
N ILE A 76 13.41 1.00 19.09
CA ILE A 76 13.70 0.75 20.50
C ILE A 76 14.45 -0.58 20.55
N PHE A 77 15.64 -0.56 21.18
CA PHE A 77 16.50 -1.72 21.30
C PHE A 77 16.38 -2.34 22.70
N THR A 78 16.75 -3.61 22.83
CA THR A 78 16.65 -4.38 24.09
C THR A 78 17.48 -3.81 25.23
N ASP A 79 18.44 -2.96 24.95
CA ASP A 79 19.24 -2.23 25.96
C ASP A 79 18.64 -0.88 26.37
N GLY A 80 17.38 -0.59 25.94
CA GLY A 80 16.70 0.68 26.20
C GLY A 80 17.12 1.84 25.29
N THR A 81 18.10 1.65 24.40
CA THR A 81 18.51 2.68 23.44
C THR A 81 17.37 2.99 22.46
N VAL A 82 17.18 4.27 22.16
CA VAL A 82 16.21 4.74 21.18
C VAL A 82 16.92 5.43 20.03
N ALA A 83 16.52 5.14 18.80
CA ALA A 83 16.99 5.81 17.60
C ALA A 83 15.84 6.22 16.69
N TYR A 84 16.08 7.25 15.89
CA TYR A 84 15.10 7.77 14.93
C TYR A 84 15.68 7.80 13.53
N GLN A 85 14.81 7.57 12.55
CA GLN A 85 15.11 7.71 11.12
C GLN A 85 14.02 8.53 10.44
N ASP A 86 14.43 9.40 9.52
CA ASP A 86 13.49 10.19 8.73
C ASP A 86 12.58 9.31 7.86
N LYS A 87 11.35 9.75 7.67
CA LYS A 87 10.35 9.09 6.79
C LYS A 87 10.87 8.85 5.38
N ALA A 88 11.81 9.69 4.88
CA ALA A 88 12.37 9.51 3.55
C ALA A 88 13.14 8.19 3.39
N GLU A 89 13.77 7.70 4.48
CA GLU A 89 14.45 6.40 4.46
C GLU A 89 13.43 5.25 4.30
N ARG A 90 12.28 5.31 4.99
CA ARG A 90 11.18 4.36 4.81
C ARG A 90 10.69 4.35 3.36
N VAL A 91 10.56 5.52 2.73
CA VAL A 91 10.12 5.62 1.32
C VAL A 91 11.13 5.00 0.36
N LYS A 92 12.43 5.07 0.66
CA LYS A 92 13.47 4.45 -0.19
C LYS A 92 13.41 2.93 -0.20
N ILE A 93 13.08 2.32 0.93
CA ILE A 93 13.12 0.86 1.10
C ILE A 93 11.78 0.16 0.86
N LYS A 94 10.68 0.90 0.83
CA LYS A 94 9.33 0.33 0.84
C LYS A 94 9.03 -0.64 -0.31
N ASP A 95 9.69 -0.46 -1.46
CA ASP A 95 9.47 -1.29 -2.65
C ASP A 95 10.29 -2.58 -2.64
N TYR A 96 11.23 -2.74 -1.69
CA TYR A 96 12.04 -3.94 -1.54
C TYR A 96 11.43 -4.93 -0.54
N PHE A 97 10.82 -4.45 0.52
CA PHE A 97 10.36 -5.26 1.65
C PHE A 97 8.85 -5.46 1.70
N MET A 98 8.16 -5.42 0.59
CA MET A 98 6.72 -5.76 0.54
C MET A 98 6.50 -7.17 0.01
N PRO A 99 5.45 -7.89 0.45
CA PRO A 99 5.04 -9.15 -0.17
C PRO A 99 4.65 -8.95 -1.64
N GLU A 100 4.92 -9.94 -2.48
CA GLU A 100 4.65 -9.88 -3.93
C GLU A 100 3.17 -9.57 -4.23
N ARG A 101 2.23 -10.07 -3.43
CA ARG A 101 0.79 -9.78 -3.58
C ARG A 101 0.46 -8.28 -3.57
N CYS A 102 1.24 -7.46 -2.85
CA CYS A 102 1.04 -6.01 -2.81
C CYS A 102 1.38 -5.33 -4.15
N LEU A 103 2.23 -5.96 -4.97
CA LEU A 103 2.55 -5.48 -6.31
C LEU A 103 1.34 -5.55 -7.27
N TYR A 104 0.43 -6.49 -7.03
CA TYR A 104 -0.76 -6.71 -7.87
C TYR A 104 -2.02 -6.08 -7.29
N CYS A 105 -1.98 -5.60 -6.05
CA CYS A 105 -3.13 -5.03 -5.37
C CYS A 105 -3.50 -3.66 -5.95
N ILE A 106 -4.73 -3.51 -6.42
CA ILE A 106 -5.31 -2.25 -6.93
C ILE A 106 -6.16 -1.54 -5.88
N ASP A 107 -6.65 -2.25 -4.88
CA ASP A 107 -7.54 -1.72 -3.86
C ASP A 107 -6.75 -1.07 -2.71
N LYS A 108 -6.51 0.23 -2.85
CA LYS A 108 -5.89 1.04 -1.79
C LYS A 108 -6.90 1.59 -0.79
N LEU A 109 -8.13 1.84 -1.25
CA LEU A 109 -9.16 2.52 -0.47
C LEU A 109 -10.12 1.57 0.24
N ASN A 110 -9.87 0.26 0.16
CA ASN A 110 -10.64 -0.78 0.84
C ASN A 110 -12.13 -0.77 0.44
N VAL A 111 -12.39 -1.07 -0.83
CA VAL A 111 -13.73 -0.91 -1.43
C VAL A 111 -14.79 -1.86 -0.86
N TYR A 112 -14.40 -2.95 -0.24
CA TYR A 112 -15.31 -3.93 0.37
C TYR A 112 -15.73 -3.59 1.82
N ALA A 113 -15.16 -2.52 2.39
CA ALA A 113 -15.48 -2.09 3.76
C ALA A 113 -16.71 -1.18 3.79
N ASP A 114 -17.45 -1.22 4.89
CA ASP A 114 -18.56 -0.28 5.16
C ASP A 114 -18.05 1.13 5.38
N ILE A 115 -16.97 1.25 6.14
CA ILE A 115 -16.26 2.50 6.41
C ILE A 115 -14.79 2.26 6.12
N SER A 116 -14.14 3.15 5.38
CA SER A 116 -12.69 3.09 5.16
C SER A 116 -12.03 4.34 5.70
N VAL A 117 -10.89 4.15 6.37
CA VAL A 117 -10.16 5.21 7.06
C VAL A 117 -8.68 5.16 6.67
N GLY A 118 -8.06 6.30 6.50
CA GLY A 118 -6.61 6.38 6.28
C GLY A 118 -6.06 7.79 6.40
N ASP A 119 -4.74 7.93 6.31
CA ASP A 119 -4.08 9.22 6.40
C ASP A 119 -4.66 10.23 5.40
N ASN A 120 -4.95 11.43 5.85
CA ASN A 120 -5.39 12.51 4.98
C ASN A 120 -4.20 13.16 4.27
N TYR A 121 -4.16 13.04 2.94
CA TYR A 121 -3.18 13.72 2.09
C TYR A 121 -3.81 14.82 1.23
N THR A 122 -5.02 15.29 1.56
CA THR A 122 -5.69 16.34 0.77
C THR A 122 -5.15 17.74 1.00
N GLN A 123 -4.16 17.89 1.89
CA GLN A 123 -3.54 19.18 2.29
C GLN A 123 -4.51 20.20 2.91
N GLN A 124 -5.65 19.75 3.39
CA GLN A 124 -6.65 20.63 4.03
C GLN A 124 -6.44 20.81 5.54
N ASP A 125 -5.46 20.13 6.09
CA ASP A 125 -5.18 20.14 7.51
C ASP A 125 -3.67 20.22 7.74
N SER A 126 -3.27 21.18 8.58
CA SER A 126 -1.88 21.43 8.99
C SER A 126 -1.58 20.93 10.42
N SER A 127 -2.49 20.16 11.02
CA SER A 127 -2.28 19.64 12.38
C SER A 127 -1.03 18.76 12.47
N LEU A 128 -0.23 18.97 13.50
CA LEU A 128 0.92 18.12 13.81
C LEU A 128 0.51 16.67 14.12
N LEU A 129 -0.69 16.45 14.60
CA LEU A 129 -1.22 15.10 14.83
C LEU A 129 -1.70 14.46 13.52
N GLY A 130 -1.97 15.27 12.51
CA GLY A 130 -2.60 14.87 11.25
C GLY A 130 -4.09 14.59 11.42
N SER A 131 -4.77 14.35 10.31
CA SER A 131 -6.16 13.95 10.27
C SER A 131 -6.34 12.71 9.40
N ASN A 132 -7.55 12.14 9.40
CA ASN A 132 -7.88 10.99 8.60
C ASN A 132 -8.90 11.36 7.51
N SER A 133 -8.75 10.77 6.33
CA SER A 133 -9.82 10.69 5.35
C SER A 133 -10.70 9.50 5.68
N VAL A 134 -12.02 9.71 5.66
CA VAL A 134 -13.04 8.68 5.90
C VAL A 134 -13.92 8.57 4.66
N ILE A 135 -14.19 7.37 4.20
CA ILE A 135 -15.14 7.07 3.12
C ILE A 135 -16.17 6.10 3.67
N ILE A 136 -17.45 6.46 3.55
CA ILE A 136 -18.58 5.64 3.98
C ILE A 136 -19.26 5.11 2.73
N ARG A 137 -19.55 3.79 2.67
CA ARG A 137 -20.06 3.14 1.45
C ARG A 137 -21.39 2.44 1.60
N THR A 138 -21.77 2.06 2.82
CA THR A 138 -22.98 1.28 3.05
C THR A 138 -23.88 1.97 4.07
N ASP A 139 -25.15 1.56 4.09
CA ASP A 139 -26.12 2.08 5.08
C ASP A 139 -25.71 1.71 6.51
N VAL A 140 -25.10 0.54 6.71
CA VAL A 140 -24.55 0.14 8.01
C VAL A 140 -23.43 1.09 8.42
N GLY A 141 -22.52 1.40 7.50
CA GLY A 141 -21.47 2.41 7.72
C GLY A 141 -22.03 3.79 8.03
N MET A 142 -23.08 4.20 7.30
CA MET A 142 -23.75 5.48 7.51
C MET A 142 -24.46 5.55 8.88
N ALA A 143 -25.10 4.48 9.30
CA ALA A 143 -25.72 4.40 10.62
C ALA A 143 -24.69 4.57 11.74
N VAL A 144 -23.53 3.92 11.62
CA VAL A 144 -22.42 4.10 12.57
C VAL A 144 -21.89 5.54 12.55
N TRP A 145 -21.65 6.09 11.36
CA TRP A 145 -21.21 7.47 11.20
C TRP A 145 -22.16 8.47 11.87
N ASN A 146 -23.47 8.33 11.66
CA ASN A 146 -24.47 9.22 12.25
C ASN A 146 -24.48 9.23 13.78
N ARG A 147 -24.10 8.12 14.41
CA ARG A 147 -23.95 8.03 15.86
C ARG A 147 -22.66 8.66 16.37
N MET A 148 -21.60 8.68 15.55
CA MET A 148 -20.27 9.12 15.96
C MET A 148 -19.94 10.57 15.56
N LYS A 149 -20.56 11.09 14.49
CA LYS A 149 -20.19 12.39 13.91
C LYS A 149 -20.23 13.57 14.87
N THR A 150 -21.09 13.53 15.87
CA THR A 150 -21.21 14.58 16.91
C THR A 150 -20.02 14.61 17.88
N LEU A 151 -19.24 13.52 17.93
CA LEU A 151 -18.03 13.37 18.74
C LEU A 151 -16.75 13.71 17.98
N LEU A 152 -16.86 14.10 16.71
CA LEU A 152 -15.73 14.28 15.80
C LEU A 152 -15.78 15.68 15.17
N GLU A 153 -14.60 16.26 15.00
CA GLU A 153 -14.42 17.39 14.10
C GLU A 153 -14.19 16.88 12.68
N TYR A 154 -15.02 17.29 11.74
CA TYR A 154 -14.90 16.84 10.36
C TYR A 154 -15.24 17.92 9.34
N LYS A 155 -14.72 17.76 8.13
CA LYS A 155 -15.04 18.57 6.95
C LYS A 155 -15.40 17.65 5.80
N MET A 156 -16.44 17.99 5.06
CA MET A 156 -16.81 17.24 3.85
C MET A 156 -15.80 17.50 2.73
N VAL A 157 -15.39 16.43 2.05
CA VAL A 157 -14.44 16.44 0.95
C VAL A 157 -14.95 15.54 -0.16
N SER A 158 -14.76 15.93 -1.42
CA SER A 158 -15.15 15.07 -2.53
C SER A 158 -14.27 13.80 -2.60
N VAL A 159 -14.88 12.71 -3.06
CA VAL A 159 -14.17 11.43 -3.22
C VAL A 159 -13.01 11.55 -4.21
N GLU A 160 -13.18 12.31 -5.28
CA GLU A 160 -12.16 12.58 -6.30
C GLU A 160 -10.91 13.23 -5.69
N LYS A 161 -11.12 14.14 -4.73
CA LYS A 161 -10.01 14.78 -4.03
C LYS A 161 -9.23 13.78 -3.17
N ILE A 162 -9.94 12.89 -2.49
CA ILE A 162 -9.31 11.78 -1.73
C ILE A 162 -8.57 10.85 -2.69
N MET A 163 -9.20 10.43 -3.79
CA MET A 163 -8.58 9.53 -4.77
C MET A 163 -7.29 10.12 -5.35
N LYS A 164 -7.31 11.40 -5.73
CA LYS A 164 -6.14 12.12 -6.24
C LYS A 164 -5.03 12.20 -5.18
N ALA A 165 -5.37 12.58 -3.95
CA ALA A 165 -4.44 12.68 -2.83
C ALA A 165 -3.81 11.31 -2.47
N GLN A 166 -4.57 10.23 -2.59
CA GLN A 166 -4.13 8.86 -2.36
C GLN A 166 -3.44 8.24 -3.59
N TYR A 167 -3.32 8.98 -4.70
CA TYR A 167 -2.63 8.53 -5.90
C TYR A 167 -3.21 7.22 -6.49
N ILE A 168 -4.55 7.17 -6.61
CA ILE A 168 -5.24 5.96 -7.07
C ILE A 168 -4.91 5.63 -8.51
N ASP A 169 -4.81 6.62 -9.42
CA ASP A 169 -4.46 6.40 -10.82
C ASP A 169 -3.13 5.65 -10.98
N GLY A 170 -2.13 6.02 -10.17
CA GLY A 170 -0.86 5.31 -10.16
C GLY A 170 -0.97 3.88 -9.60
N ARG A 171 -1.89 3.66 -8.66
CA ARG A 171 -2.14 2.34 -8.07
C ARG A 171 -2.74 1.37 -9.08
N LEU A 172 -3.55 1.86 -9.99
CA LEU A 172 -4.18 1.02 -11.02
C LEU A 172 -3.19 0.39 -12.01
N ASN A 173 -1.98 0.92 -12.13
CA ASN A 173 -0.92 0.26 -12.90
C ASN A 173 -0.62 -1.16 -12.39
N ASN A 174 -0.91 -1.45 -11.12
CA ASN A 174 -0.76 -2.78 -10.54
C ASN A 174 -1.66 -3.82 -11.23
N PHE A 175 -2.77 -3.39 -11.83
CA PHE A 175 -3.61 -4.24 -12.66
C PHE A 175 -2.83 -4.84 -13.83
N TYR A 176 -2.05 -4.05 -14.55
CA TYR A 176 -1.23 -4.53 -15.67
C TYR A 176 -0.13 -5.49 -15.22
N TYR A 177 0.43 -5.28 -14.03
CA TYR A 177 1.37 -6.25 -13.43
C TYR A 177 0.67 -7.57 -13.11
N GLY A 178 -0.58 -7.53 -12.64
CA GLY A 178 -1.42 -8.71 -12.45
C GLY A 178 -1.60 -9.48 -13.74
N LYS A 179 -1.97 -8.82 -14.84
CA LYS A 179 -2.14 -9.45 -16.16
C LYS A 179 -0.84 -10.08 -16.71
N LEU A 180 0.31 -9.49 -16.42
CA LEU A 180 1.59 -10.10 -16.76
C LEU A 180 1.88 -11.35 -15.91
N LYS A 181 1.53 -11.34 -14.64
CA LYS A 181 1.67 -12.49 -13.72
C LYS A 181 0.74 -13.64 -14.13
N GLU A 182 -0.53 -13.35 -14.44
CA GLU A 182 -1.51 -14.32 -14.95
C GLU A 182 -0.94 -15.07 -16.17
N LYS A 183 -0.40 -14.35 -17.16
CA LYS A 183 0.24 -14.97 -18.35
C LYS A 183 1.40 -15.89 -17.98
N VAL A 184 2.22 -15.53 -16.98
CA VAL A 184 3.36 -16.37 -16.55
C VAL A 184 2.87 -17.63 -15.87
N ILE A 185 1.86 -17.54 -15.01
CA ILE A 185 1.30 -18.71 -14.31
C ILE A 185 0.63 -19.64 -15.32
N SER A 186 -0.27 -19.12 -16.16
CA SER A 186 -0.97 -19.91 -17.17
C SER A 186 -0.01 -20.69 -18.08
N LYS A 187 1.12 -20.09 -18.48
CA LYS A 187 2.15 -20.79 -19.25
C LYS A 187 2.87 -21.91 -18.50
N LYS A 188 2.95 -21.81 -17.17
CA LYS A 188 3.64 -22.80 -16.33
C LYS A 188 2.75 -23.96 -15.91
N THR A 189 1.49 -23.67 -15.58
CA THR A 189 0.56 -24.62 -14.95
C THR A 189 -0.53 -25.10 -15.91
N GLY A 190 -0.74 -24.41 -17.03
CA GLY A 190 -1.90 -24.64 -17.89
C GLY A 190 -3.21 -24.05 -17.35
N GLU A 191 -3.23 -23.56 -16.12
CA GLU A 191 -4.42 -23.02 -15.47
C GLU A 191 -4.62 -21.55 -15.78
N GLN A 192 -5.88 -21.14 -15.98
CA GLN A 192 -6.25 -19.73 -16.05
C GLN A 192 -6.56 -19.21 -14.65
N ILE A 193 -5.78 -18.22 -14.21
CA ILE A 193 -6.06 -17.49 -12.98
C ILE A 193 -6.39 -16.04 -13.29
N VAL A 194 -7.24 -15.42 -12.48
CA VAL A 194 -7.61 -13.99 -12.57
C VAL A 194 -7.27 -13.33 -11.24
N LEU A 195 -6.35 -12.39 -11.24
CA LEU A 195 -5.91 -11.66 -10.03
C LEU A 195 -6.78 -10.44 -9.74
N ASN A 196 -7.33 -9.81 -10.76
CA ASN A 196 -8.20 -8.64 -10.65
C ASN A 196 -9.33 -8.74 -11.67
N GLU A 197 -10.55 -8.84 -11.19
CA GLU A 197 -11.76 -8.90 -12.00
C GLU A 197 -12.39 -7.51 -12.22
N GLY A 198 -13.27 -7.40 -13.20
CA GLY A 198 -14.12 -6.23 -13.39
C GLY A 198 -13.44 -4.98 -13.97
N ILE A 199 -12.16 -5.05 -14.36
CA ILE A 199 -11.45 -3.93 -14.96
C ILE A 199 -11.27 -4.15 -16.47
N ILE A 200 -11.71 -3.17 -17.26
CA ILE A 200 -11.50 -3.17 -18.71
C ILE A 200 -10.03 -2.82 -19.01
N VAL A 201 -9.38 -3.67 -19.78
CA VAL A 201 -7.99 -3.45 -20.22
C VAL A 201 -7.98 -2.42 -21.34
N THR A 202 -7.38 -1.26 -21.10
CA THR A 202 -7.29 -0.17 -22.10
C THR A 202 -5.96 -0.10 -22.81
N GLN A 203 -4.95 -0.82 -22.30
CA GLN A 203 -3.58 -0.81 -22.86
C GLN A 203 -2.99 -2.23 -22.85
N ASP A 204 -2.06 -2.50 -23.77
CA ASP A 204 -1.31 -3.74 -23.76
C ASP A 204 -0.44 -3.85 -22.48
N PRO A 205 -0.63 -4.89 -21.65
CA PRO A 205 0.18 -5.11 -20.45
C PRO A 205 1.69 -5.20 -20.73
N GLN A 206 2.12 -5.55 -21.93
CA GLN A 206 3.54 -5.67 -22.29
C GLN A 206 4.31 -4.36 -22.13
N ILE A 207 3.64 -3.20 -22.25
CA ILE A 207 4.24 -1.88 -22.02
C ILE A 207 4.83 -1.78 -20.62
N TYR A 208 4.21 -2.46 -19.66
CA TYR A 208 4.61 -2.46 -18.24
C TYR A 208 5.62 -3.55 -17.87
N ARG A 209 5.97 -4.47 -18.79
CA ARG A 209 6.81 -5.63 -18.53
C ARG A 209 8.18 -5.29 -17.94
N LYS A 210 8.82 -4.25 -18.46
CA LYS A 210 10.15 -3.82 -17.96
C LYS A 210 10.08 -3.31 -16.52
N VAL A 211 9.06 -2.52 -16.18
CA VAL A 211 8.86 -1.97 -14.83
C VAL A 211 8.49 -3.10 -13.88
N TRP A 212 7.59 -3.99 -14.29
CA TRP A 212 7.18 -5.16 -13.53
C TRP A 212 8.38 -6.06 -13.17
N LYS A 213 9.23 -6.44 -14.15
CA LYS A 213 10.43 -7.23 -13.89
C LYS A 213 11.40 -6.53 -12.93
N ASN A 214 11.56 -5.21 -13.06
CA ASN A 214 12.39 -4.46 -12.12
C ASN A 214 11.82 -4.50 -10.70
N ASN A 215 10.49 -4.37 -10.54
CA ASN A 215 9.84 -4.47 -9.24
C ASN A 215 10.02 -5.87 -8.63
N LEU A 216 9.88 -6.95 -9.43
CA LEU A 216 10.13 -8.31 -8.96
C LEU A 216 11.58 -8.51 -8.49
N ASN A 217 12.56 -7.95 -9.18
CA ASN A 217 13.96 -8.01 -8.74
C ASN A 217 14.17 -7.26 -7.41
N MET A 218 13.51 -6.12 -7.23
CA MET A 218 13.56 -5.37 -5.97
C MET A 218 12.95 -6.19 -4.82
N LEU A 219 11.78 -6.80 -5.04
CA LEU A 219 11.14 -7.67 -4.05
C LEU A 219 12.02 -8.84 -3.67
N LYS A 220 12.57 -9.53 -4.66
CA LYS A 220 13.47 -10.67 -4.42
C LYS A 220 14.68 -10.28 -3.58
N ALA A 221 15.29 -9.12 -3.84
CA ALA A 221 16.42 -8.64 -3.04
C ALA A 221 16.05 -8.36 -1.57
N GLY A 222 14.83 -7.94 -1.30
CA GLY A 222 14.32 -7.76 0.08
C GLY A 222 13.92 -9.10 0.74
N GLU A 223 13.33 -10.02 -0.01
CA GLU A 223 12.96 -11.36 0.48
C GLU A 223 14.21 -12.19 0.86
N THR A 224 15.26 -12.12 0.06
CA THR A 224 16.52 -12.84 0.30
C THR A 224 17.53 -12.04 1.11
N TYR A 225 17.12 -10.94 1.76
CA TYR A 225 18.04 -10.05 2.45
C TYR A 225 18.90 -10.76 3.51
N ARG A 226 18.33 -11.67 4.30
CA ARG A 226 19.06 -12.44 5.32
C ARG A 226 20.16 -13.30 4.74
N GLU A 227 19.94 -13.86 3.55
CA GLU A 227 20.85 -14.76 2.86
C GLU A 227 21.85 -14.00 2.00
N ASN A 228 21.42 -12.89 1.39
CA ASN A 228 22.23 -12.11 0.45
C ASN A 228 22.04 -10.59 0.58
N PRO A 229 22.54 -9.97 1.67
CA PRO A 229 22.41 -8.53 1.87
C PRO A 229 23.12 -7.68 0.79
N LYS A 230 24.15 -8.25 0.12
CA LYS A 230 24.87 -7.55 -0.96
C LYS A 230 24.01 -7.30 -2.18
N GLU A 231 23.06 -8.18 -2.49
CA GLU A 231 22.15 -8.01 -3.63
C GLU A 231 21.23 -6.80 -3.41
N LEU A 232 20.68 -6.61 -2.20
CA LEU A 232 19.90 -5.43 -1.86
C LEU A 232 20.70 -4.15 -2.06
N GLN A 233 21.94 -4.10 -1.56
CA GLN A 233 22.81 -2.94 -1.71
C GLN A 233 23.10 -2.62 -3.18
N LYS A 234 23.34 -3.62 -4.01
CA LYS A 234 23.53 -3.50 -5.46
C LYS A 234 22.30 -2.91 -6.14
N GLN A 235 21.10 -3.42 -5.82
CA GLN A 235 19.83 -2.92 -6.36
C GLN A 235 19.57 -1.46 -5.93
N MET A 236 19.81 -1.12 -4.69
CA MET A 236 19.65 0.25 -4.19
C MET A 236 20.63 1.23 -4.88
N LYS A 237 21.89 0.84 -5.07
CA LYS A 237 22.88 1.64 -5.82
C LYS A 237 22.45 1.86 -7.28
N ALA A 238 21.97 0.82 -7.95
CA ALA A 238 21.46 0.91 -9.31
C ALA A 238 20.25 1.83 -9.43
N ALA A 239 19.30 1.75 -8.48
CA ALA A 239 18.14 2.63 -8.43
C ALA A 239 18.54 4.11 -8.22
N LYS A 240 19.52 4.38 -7.34
CA LYS A 240 20.05 5.73 -7.11
C LYS A 240 20.72 6.32 -8.37
N LYS A 241 21.47 5.51 -9.12
CA LYS A 241 22.10 5.91 -10.39
C LYS A 241 21.03 6.28 -11.45
N LYS A 242 19.98 5.45 -11.59
CA LYS A 242 18.85 5.72 -12.52
C LYS A 242 18.10 7.02 -12.18
N ARG A 243 17.91 7.33 -10.89
CA ARG A 243 17.27 8.58 -10.44
C ARG A 243 18.10 9.82 -10.80
N LYS A 244 19.42 9.75 -10.66
CA LYS A 244 20.35 10.85 -11.01
C LYS A 244 20.40 11.11 -12.53
N SER A 245 20.33 10.08 -13.35
CA SER A 245 20.40 10.19 -14.83
C SER A 245 19.12 10.71 -15.49
N GLY A 246 18.06 11.01 -14.74
CA GLY A 246 16.79 11.53 -15.27
C GLY A 246 15.96 10.55 -16.10
N VAL A 247 16.46 9.35 -16.37
CA VAL A 247 15.78 8.30 -17.16
C VAL A 247 14.51 7.83 -16.47
N GLY A 248 14.49 7.82 -15.13
CA GLY A 248 13.32 7.44 -14.34
C GLY A 248 12.11 8.37 -14.51
N ARG A 249 12.32 9.68 -14.74
CA ARG A 249 11.25 10.66 -14.96
C ARG A 249 10.51 10.48 -16.29
N ARG A 250 11.18 10.03 -17.34
CA ARG A 250 10.56 9.82 -18.67
C ARG A 250 9.67 8.58 -18.72
N ILE A 251 10.04 7.51 -18.03
CA ILE A 251 9.24 6.26 -18.01
C ILE A 251 7.96 6.45 -17.20
N LEU A 252 8.02 7.14 -16.05
CA LEU A 252 6.85 7.47 -15.24
C LEU A 252 5.88 8.43 -15.98
N LYS A 253 6.38 9.43 -16.72
CA LYS A 253 5.52 10.37 -17.46
C LYS A 253 4.77 9.75 -18.65
N ARG A 254 5.28 8.68 -19.27
CA ARG A 254 4.58 7.98 -20.38
C ARG A 254 3.42 7.10 -19.89
N GLY A 255 3.46 6.58 -18.66
CA GLY A 255 2.36 5.82 -18.06
C GLY A 255 1.17 6.65 -17.61
N TYR A 256 1.30 7.99 -17.57
CA TYR A 256 0.28 8.91 -17.03
C TYR A 256 -0.79 9.33 -18.04
N ARG A 257 -0.73 8.94 -19.30
CA ARG A 257 -1.75 9.29 -20.29
C ARG A 257 -2.74 8.15 -20.46
N CYS A 258 -3.99 8.43 -20.09
CA CYS A 258 -5.22 7.71 -20.40
C CYS A 258 -5.59 6.54 -19.47
N ILE A 259 -6.14 6.87 -18.29
CA ILE A 259 -7.25 6.08 -17.74
C ILE A 259 -8.41 7.05 -17.59
N LYS A 260 -9.35 7.03 -18.54
CA LYS A 260 -10.68 7.66 -18.35
C LYS A 260 -11.53 6.66 -17.56
N TYR A 261 -11.87 7.01 -16.35
CA TYR A 261 -12.85 6.28 -15.56
C TYR A 261 -14.25 6.56 -16.06
N TRP A 262 -14.98 5.50 -16.36
CA TRP A 262 -16.43 5.51 -16.32
C TRP A 262 -16.82 4.94 -14.97
N ILE A 263 -17.16 5.82 -14.03
CA ILE A 263 -17.95 5.42 -12.86
C ILE A 263 -19.37 5.36 -13.39
N THR A 264 -19.88 4.16 -13.63
CA THR A 264 -21.33 3.96 -13.82
C THR A 264 -21.96 4.29 -12.47
N LYS A 265 -22.74 5.38 -12.43
CA LYS A 265 -23.73 5.58 -11.40
C LYS A 265 -24.68 4.41 -11.50
N GLY A 266 -24.67 3.51 -10.53
CA GLY A 266 -25.76 2.58 -10.32
C GLY A 266 -27.00 3.43 -9.98
N GLU A 267 -28.03 3.29 -10.80
CA GLU A 267 -29.39 3.69 -10.47
C GLU A 267 -29.93 2.81 -9.33
#